data_ac7e782f02cf857e593c03c285e63fa8
#
_entry.id   ac7e782f02cf857e593c03c285e63fa8
#
_cell.length_a   1.000
_cell.length_b   1.000
_cell.length_c   1.000
_cell.angle_alpha   90.00
_cell.angle_beta   90.00
_cell.angle_gamma   90.00
#
_symmetry.space_group_name_H-M   'P 1'
#
loop_
_entity.id
_entity.type
_entity.pdbx_description
1 polymer ?
#
loop_
_entity_poly.entity_id
_entity_poly.type
_entity_poly.pdbx_seq_one_letter_code
_entity_poly.pdbx_strand_id
1 'polypeptide(L)'
;ADGRVLIPGLVESHIHMDKALIADRLPNRSGTLAEAIKVTAELKPTFTKEDVEERATKVLMMLIQHGITHIRTHSEFDPSQGFTGFETILKLKEKFKNVVDIQVVAFPQEGIFKTPGTEKMMYEAMEMGADAVGGIPYNDAPANEHIDLVFEIAKKYNKPLDFHQDFKDGAEGMTIEYLCEKTIKEGYEGRVSVGHLTS
;
A
#
# COMPACT_ATOMS: atom_id res chain seq x y z
N ALA A 1 20.80 30.40 -6.41
CA ALA A 1 19.63 30.06 -7.25
C ALA A 1 19.57 30.91 -8.53
N ASP A 2 20.43 31.89 -8.71
CA ASP A 2 20.55 32.72 -9.94
C ASP A 2 19.19 33.21 -10.48
N GLY A 3 18.31 33.70 -9.59
CA GLY A 3 16.95 34.14 -9.94
C GLY A 3 15.92 33.03 -10.17
N ARG A 4 16.30 31.76 -9.96
CA ARG A 4 15.38 30.61 -10.04
C ARG A 4 14.70 30.36 -8.70
N VAL A 5 13.50 29.78 -8.76
CA VAL A 5 12.79 29.33 -7.57
C VAL A 5 13.42 28.01 -7.08
N LEU A 6 13.72 27.94 -5.79
CA LEU A 6 14.14 26.73 -5.11
C LEU A 6 12.98 26.19 -4.28
N ILE A 7 12.61 24.94 -4.49
CA ILE A 7 11.57 24.24 -3.74
C ILE A 7 12.12 22.93 -3.19
N PRO A 8 11.53 22.38 -2.11
CA PRO A 8 11.80 20.99 -1.70
C PRO A 8 11.47 20.00 -2.81
N GLY A 9 12.07 18.81 -2.77
CA GLY A 9 11.67 17.72 -3.65
C GLY A 9 10.19 17.34 -3.43
N LEU A 10 9.54 16.88 -4.48
CA LEU A 10 8.15 16.46 -4.43
C LEU A 10 7.99 15.13 -3.70
N VAL A 11 6.78 14.88 -3.20
CA VAL A 11 6.43 13.64 -2.48
C VAL A 11 5.33 12.92 -3.24
N GLU A 12 5.57 11.64 -3.57
CA GLU A 12 4.51 10.71 -3.98
C GLU A 12 4.02 9.95 -2.74
N SER A 13 2.85 10.34 -2.25
CA SER A 13 2.33 9.84 -0.98
C SER A 13 1.54 8.54 -1.09
N HIS A 14 1.16 8.11 -2.31
CA HIS A 14 0.32 6.95 -2.51
C HIS A 14 0.47 6.31 -3.89
N ILE A 15 1.25 5.25 -3.98
CA ILE A 15 1.43 4.48 -5.21
C ILE A 15 1.53 2.98 -4.90
N HIS A 16 1.24 2.14 -5.90
CA HIS A 16 1.47 0.70 -5.88
C HIS A 16 2.48 0.34 -6.97
N MET A 17 3.78 0.44 -6.67
CA MET A 17 4.82 0.19 -7.66
C MET A 17 4.92 -1.28 -8.10
N ASP A 18 4.57 -2.21 -7.24
CA ASP A 18 4.58 -3.66 -7.50
C ASP A 18 3.60 -4.09 -8.59
N LYS A 19 2.48 -3.36 -8.73
CA LYS A 19 1.45 -3.62 -9.76
C LYS A 19 1.28 -2.48 -10.77
N ALA A 20 2.22 -1.57 -10.87
CA ALA A 20 2.18 -0.51 -11.86
C ALA A 20 2.45 -1.04 -13.29
N LEU A 21 2.00 -0.30 -14.32
CA LEU A 21 2.21 -0.60 -15.76
C LEU A 21 1.72 -1.99 -16.19
N ILE A 22 0.52 -2.37 -15.75
CA ILE A 22 -0.13 -3.65 -16.12
C ILE A 22 -1.42 -3.47 -16.93
N ALA A 23 -1.84 -2.24 -17.23
CA ALA A 23 -3.13 -1.95 -17.85
C ALA A 23 -3.31 -2.57 -19.25
N ASP A 24 -2.24 -2.81 -19.96
CA ASP A 24 -2.22 -3.46 -21.29
C ASP A 24 -2.38 -4.99 -21.20
N ARG A 25 -2.15 -5.58 -20.03
CA ARG A 25 -2.25 -7.03 -19.84
C ARG A 25 -3.67 -7.49 -19.53
N LEU A 26 -4.41 -6.68 -18.75
CA LEU A 26 -5.80 -6.95 -18.38
C LEU A 26 -6.61 -5.65 -18.43
N PRO A 27 -7.36 -5.42 -19.52
CA PRO A 27 -8.17 -4.21 -19.63
C PRO A 27 -9.37 -4.26 -18.67
N ASN A 28 -9.52 -3.23 -17.86
CA ASN A 28 -10.75 -2.97 -17.11
C ASN A 28 -11.81 -2.43 -18.08
N ARG A 29 -12.72 -3.28 -18.54
CA ARG A 29 -13.70 -2.94 -19.59
C ARG A 29 -14.88 -2.14 -19.06
N SER A 30 -15.30 -2.41 -17.83
CA SER A 30 -16.43 -1.68 -17.22
C SER A 30 -16.00 -0.32 -16.66
N GLY A 31 -14.69 -0.11 -16.43
CA GLY A 31 -14.17 1.07 -15.76
C GLY A 31 -14.46 1.11 -14.26
N THR A 32 -14.97 0.02 -13.68
CA THR A 32 -15.31 -0.05 -12.27
C THR A 32 -14.13 -0.48 -11.41
N LEU A 33 -14.12 -0.02 -10.15
CA LEU A 33 -13.17 -0.45 -9.15
C LEU A 33 -13.23 -1.97 -8.90
N ALA A 34 -14.43 -2.54 -8.83
CA ALA A 34 -14.63 -3.97 -8.60
C ALA A 34 -13.97 -4.82 -9.69
N GLU A 35 -14.12 -4.42 -10.97
CA GLU A 35 -13.44 -5.12 -12.06
C GLU A 35 -11.93 -4.93 -11.99
N ALA A 36 -11.44 -3.72 -11.70
CA ALA A 36 -10.02 -3.46 -11.56
C ALA A 36 -9.36 -4.35 -10.49
N ILE A 37 -9.97 -4.47 -9.32
CA ILE A 37 -9.51 -5.36 -8.25
C ILE A 37 -9.49 -6.81 -8.72
N LYS A 38 -10.59 -7.28 -9.32
CA LYS A 38 -10.73 -8.67 -9.79
C LYS A 38 -9.66 -9.03 -10.83
N VAL A 39 -9.53 -8.25 -11.90
CA VAL A 39 -8.58 -8.57 -12.98
C VAL A 39 -7.13 -8.47 -12.51
N THR A 40 -6.83 -7.58 -11.56
CA THR A 40 -5.51 -7.48 -10.94
C THR A 40 -5.23 -8.73 -10.09
N ALA A 41 -6.18 -9.17 -9.27
CA ALA A 41 -6.05 -10.37 -8.46
C ALA A 41 -5.81 -11.63 -9.31
N GLU A 42 -6.47 -11.74 -10.47
CA GLU A 42 -6.26 -12.84 -11.43
C GLU A 42 -4.86 -12.81 -12.07
N LEU A 43 -4.27 -11.63 -12.26
CA LEU A 43 -2.96 -11.45 -12.88
C LEU A 43 -1.79 -11.65 -11.90
N LYS A 44 -1.93 -11.21 -10.65
CA LYS A 44 -0.85 -11.22 -9.64
C LYS A 44 -0.08 -12.54 -9.50
N PRO A 45 -0.72 -13.74 -9.51
CA PRO A 45 -0.01 -15.00 -9.42
C PRO A 45 0.99 -15.26 -10.57
N THR A 46 0.88 -14.51 -11.67
CA THR A 46 1.80 -14.63 -12.82
C THR A 46 3.02 -13.70 -12.72
N PHE A 47 3.08 -12.82 -11.72
CA PHE A 47 4.20 -11.91 -11.57
C PHE A 47 5.46 -12.66 -11.14
N THR A 48 6.57 -12.37 -11.81
CA THR A 48 7.90 -12.79 -11.39
C THR A 48 8.66 -11.62 -10.78
N LYS A 49 9.71 -11.89 -10.02
CA LYS A 49 10.56 -10.83 -9.43
C LYS A 49 11.18 -9.95 -10.53
N GLU A 50 11.57 -10.53 -11.64
CA GLU A 50 12.14 -9.82 -12.80
C GLU A 50 11.12 -8.89 -13.43
N ASP A 51 9.89 -9.36 -13.64
CA ASP A 51 8.80 -8.54 -14.19
C ASP A 51 8.46 -7.35 -13.29
N VAL A 52 8.33 -7.60 -11.98
CA VAL A 52 8.07 -6.52 -11.01
C VAL A 52 9.24 -5.55 -10.94
N GLU A 53 10.50 -6.03 -10.91
CA GLU A 53 11.69 -5.16 -10.87
C GLU A 53 11.77 -4.25 -12.11
N GLU A 54 11.48 -4.79 -13.30
CA GLU A 54 11.47 -4.00 -14.54
C GLU A 54 10.42 -2.89 -14.50
N ARG A 55 9.16 -3.24 -14.22
CA ARG A 55 8.04 -2.29 -14.19
C ARG A 55 8.19 -1.23 -13.09
N ALA A 56 8.50 -1.67 -11.88
CA ALA A 56 8.69 -0.77 -10.75
C ALA A 56 9.90 0.16 -10.94
N THR A 57 11.02 -0.33 -11.51
CA THR A 57 12.17 0.52 -11.84
C THR A 57 11.79 1.58 -12.88
N LYS A 58 11.03 1.23 -13.90
CA LYS A 58 10.57 2.19 -14.91
C LYS A 58 9.71 3.30 -14.28
N VAL A 59 8.76 2.94 -13.43
CA VAL A 59 7.93 3.92 -12.69
C VAL A 59 8.78 4.78 -11.77
N LEU A 60 9.70 4.17 -11.02
CA LEU A 60 10.60 4.89 -10.12
C LEU A 60 11.44 5.93 -10.87
N MET A 61 11.99 5.59 -12.04
CA MET A 61 12.72 6.53 -12.87
C MET A 61 11.84 7.67 -13.40
N MET A 62 10.58 7.40 -13.74
CA MET A 62 9.62 8.44 -14.12
C MET A 62 9.36 9.41 -12.94
N LEU A 63 9.15 8.89 -11.74
CA LEU A 63 8.94 9.71 -10.53
C LEU A 63 10.15 10.60 -10.24
N ILE A 64 11.37 10.04 -10.27
CA ILE A 64 12.62 10.79 -10.07
C ILE A 64 12.79 11.90 -11.11
N GLN A 65 12.50 11.62 -12.38
CA GLN A 65 12.58 12.61 -13.47
C GLN A 65 11.60 13.79 -13.27
N HIS A 66 10.50 13.58 -12.54
CA HIS A 66 9.55 14.63 -12.18
C HIS A 66 9.87 15.34 -10.85
N GLY A 67 11.05 15.07 -10.27
CA GLY A 67 11.52 15.74 -9.06
C GLY A 67 10.98 15.16 -7.75
N ILE A 68 10.47 13.94 -7.78
CA ILE A 68 10.02 13.23 -6.58
C ILE A 68 11.24 12.67 -5.87
N THR A 69 11.35 12.98 -4.58
CA THR A 69 12.45 12.56 -3.70
C THR A 69 12.00 11.65 -2.56
N HIS A 70 10.69 11.59 -2.31
CA HIS A 70 10.10 10.74 -1.28
C HIS A 70 8.88 10.02 -1.86
N ILE A 71 8.79 8.72 -1.63
CA ILE A 71 7.72 7.86 -2.16
C ILE A 71 7.19 7.00 -1.02
N ARG A 72 5.84 6.91 -0.90
CA ARG A 72 5.19 5.88 -0.10
C ARG A 72 4.49 4.92 -1.05
N THR A 73 4.92 3.67 -1.06
CA THR A 73 4.35 2.61 -1.90
C THR A 73 3.68 1.54 -1.06
N HIS A 74 2.43 1.22 -1.41
CA HIS A 74 1.68 0.11 -0.83
C HIS A 74 2.03 -1.14 -1.62
N SER A 75 2.75 -2.07 -1.02
CA SER A 75 3.20 -3.28 -1.67
C SER A 75 2.45 -4.48 -1.14
N GLU A 76 1.89 -5.26 -2.05
CA GLU A 76 0.93 -6.32 -1.77
C GLU A 76 1.60 -7.68 -1.57
N PHE A 77 0.92 -8.50 -0.79
CA PHE A 77 1.21 -9.91 -0.64
C PHE A 77 -0.07 -10.65 -0.21
N ASP A 78 -0.19 -11.87 -0.62
CA ASP A 78 -1.22 -12.81 -0.20
C ASP A 78 -0.74 -14.25 -0.48
N PRO A 79 -1.42 -15.29 0.04
CA PRO A 79 -0.99 -16.67 -0.15
C PRO A 79 -0.90 -17.14 -1.61
N SER A 80 -1.57 -16.46 -2.55
CA SER A 80 -1.56 -16.84 -3.96
C SER A 80 -0.31 -16.39 -4.72
N GLN A 81 0.25 -15.24 -4.34
CA GLN A 81 1.44 -14.65 -4.98
C GLN A 81 2.69 -14.66 -4.09
N GLY A 82 2.54 -14.97 -2.80
CA GLY A 82 3.62 -14.86 -1.83
C GLY A 82 4.09 -13.41 -1.66
N PHE A 83 5.39 -13.24 -1.42
CA PHE A 83 6.03 -11.94 -1.24
C PHE A 83 6.74 -11.42 -2.50
N THR A 84 6.44 -11.95 -3.69
CA THR A 84 7.15 -11.63 -4.93
C THR A 84 7.26 -10.11 -5.17
N GLY A 85 6.14 -9.39 -5.12
CA GLY A 85 6.12 -7.93 -5.27
C GLY A 85 6.82 -7.23 -4.11
N PHE A 86 6.45 -7.59 -2.90
CA PHE A 86 6.94 -6.97 -1.67
C PHE A 86 8.47 -7.04 -1.51
N GLU A 87 9.06 -8.23 -1.68
CA GLU A 87 10.52 -8.42 -1.63
C GLU A 87 11.24 -7.62 -2.71
N THR A 88 10.66 -7.57 -3.90
CA THR A 88 11.23 -6.81 -5.02
C THR A 88 11.25 -5.31 -4.72
N ILE A 89 10.18 -4.77 -4.14
CA ILE A 89 10.12 -3.35 -3.75
C ILE A 89 11.12 -3.05 -2.61
N LEU A 90 11.26 -3.92 -1.61
CA LEU A 90 12.30 -3.76 -0.57
C LEU A 90 13.72 -3.76 -1.16
N LYS A 91 13.99 -4.61 -2.15
CA LYS A 91 15.27 -4.62 -2.88
C LYS A 91 15.49 -3.30 -3.64
N LEU A 92 14.46 -2.76 -4.29
CA LEU A 92 14.54 -1.47 -4.99
C LEU A 92 14.76 -0.31 -4.01
N LYS A 93 14.11 -0.31 -2.85
CA LYS A 93 14.33 0.66 -1.78
C LYS A 93 15.82 0.72 -1.41
N GLU A 94 16.45 -0.41 -1.16
CA GLU A 94 17.88 -0.46 -0.82
C GLU A 94 18.77 -0.02 -1.99
N LYS A 95 18.46 -0.47 -3.22
CA LYS A 95 19.20 -0.11 -4.44
C LYS A 95 19.21 1.39 -4.71
N PHE A 96 18.12 2.09 -4.45
CA PHE A 96 17.94 3.51 -4.77
C PHE A 96 18.05 4.46 -3.56
N LYS A 97 18.40 3.98 -2.38
CA LYS A 97 18.44 4.74 -1.11
C LYS A 97 19.25 6.03 -1.12
N ASN A 98 20.21 6.17 -2.02
CA ASN A 98 21.03 7.38 -2.18
C ASN A 98 20.42 8.38 -3.19
N VAL A 99 19.29 8.07 -3.80
CA VAL A 99 18.64 8.87 -4.85
C VAL A 99 17.24 9.32 -4.40
N VAL A 100 16.49 8.42 -3.79
CA VAL A 100 15.10 8.64 -3.38
C VAL A 100 14.81 7.84 -2.11
N ASP A 101 14.02 8.44 -1.22
CA ASP A 101 13.54 7.76 -0.01
C ASP A 101 12.24 7.03 -0.31
N ILE A 102 12.21 5.71 -0.08
CA ILE A 102 11.03 4.86 -0.33
C ILE A 102 10.54 4.27 1.00
N GLN A 103 9.32 4.63 1.38
CA GLN A 103 8.58 3.99 2.46
C GLN A 103 7.72 2.87 1.88
N VAL A 104 7.88 1.66 2.39
CA VAL A 104 7.11 0.48 1.97
C VAL A 104 6.05 0.17 3.01
N VAL A 105 4.80 0.22 2.60
CA VAL A 105 3.64 -0.16 3.41
C VAL A 105 3.33 -1.64 3.17
N ALA A 106 3.27 -2.43 4.23
CA ALA A 106 2.79 -3.81 4.18
C ALA A 106 1.28 -3.81 3.93
N PHE A 107 0.82 -4.17 2.74
CA PHE A 107 -0.55 -3.92 2.31
C PHE A 107 -1.32 -5.20 1.95
N PRO A 108 -2.39 -5.55 2.71
CA PRO A 108 -3.17 -6.77 2.52
C PRO A 108 -4.37 -6.53 1.57
N GLN A 109 -4.13 -6.26 0.28
CA GLN A 109 -5.16 -5.87 -0.70
C GLN A 109 -6.38 -6.81 -0.73
N GLU A 110 -6.16 -8.12 -0.58
CA GLU A 110 -7.24 -9.12 -0.64
C GLU A 110 -7.98 -9.32 0.70
N GLY A 111 -7.65 -8.50 1.69
CA GLY A 111 -8.14 -8.62 3.06
C GLY A 111 -7.29 -9.56 3.92
N ILE A 112 -7.39 -9.41 5.24
CA ILE A 112 -6.65 -10.23 6.21
C ILE A 112 -7.49 -11.45 6.60
N PHE A 113 -8.73 -11.24 7.02
CA PHE A 113 -9.64 -12.30 7.44
C PHE A 113 -10.30 -13.04 6.28
N LYS A 114 -10.59 -12.29 5.21
CA LYS A 114 -11.16 -12.83 3.98
C LYS A 114 -10.21 -13.78 3.25
N THR A 115 -8.89 -13.61 3.45
CA THR A 115 -7.85 -14.41 2.82
C THR A 115 -7.01 -15.13 3.88
N PRO A 116 -7.37 -16.37 4.26
CA PRO A 116 -6.68 -17.13 5.31
C PRO A 116 -5.18 -17.25 5.05
N GLY A 117 -4.37 -16.91 6.05
CA GLY A 117 -2.91 -16.90 5.97
C GLY A 117 -2.32 -15.50 5.84
N THR A 118 -3.08 -14.48 5.40
CA THR A 118 -2.59 -13.11 5.25
C THR A 118 -2.21 -12.48 6.59
N GLU A 119 -2.90 -12.80 7.68
CA GLU A 119 -2.53 -12.33 9.02
C GLU A 119 -1.06 -12.67 9.34
N LYS A 120 -0.67 -13.93 9.18
CA LYS A 120 0.72 -14.36 9.39
C LYS A 120 1.69 -13.59 8.50
N MET A 121 1.33 -13.41 7.24
CA MET A 121 2.13 -12.67 6.27
C MET A 121 2.29 -11.18 6.64
N MET A 122 1.30 -10.56 7.29
CA MET A 122 1.44 -9.20 7.82
C MET A 122 2.59 -9.09 8.83
N TYR A 123 2.68 -10.03 9.77
CA TYR A 123 3.80 -10.07 10.73
C TYR A 123 5.14 -10.31 10.01
N GLU A 124 5.19 -11.26 9.08
CA GLU A 124 6.38 -11.56 8.29
C GLU A 124 6.84 -10.34 7.49
N ALA A 125 5.93 -9.60 6.85
CA ALA A 125 6.25 -8.38 6.12
C ALA A 125 6.88 -7.29 7.02
N MET A 126 6.42 -7.17 8.25
CA MET A 126 7.04 -6.25 9.22
C MET A 126 8.44 -6.69 9.61
N GLU A 127 8.67 -7.98 9.80
CA GLU A 127 9.99 -8.56 10.08
C GLU A 127 10.95 -8.40 8.89
N MET A 128 10.45 -8.44 7.66
CA MET A 128 11.20 -8.17 6.45
C MET A 128 11.59 -6.70 6.26
N GLY A 129 11.00 -5.78 7.04
CA GLY A 129 11.41 -4.38 7.07
C GLY A 129 10.43 -3.39 6.44
N ALA A 130 9.12 -3.67 6.46
CA ALA A 130 8.12 -2.67 6.15
C ALA A 130 8.23 -1.42 7.03
N ASP A 131 7.95 -0.26 6.46
CA ASP A 131 8.03 1.04 7.15
C ASP A 131 6.71 1.42 7.82
N ALA A 132 5.58 0.92 7.30
CA ALA A 132 4.24 1.17 7.82
C ALA A 132 3.36 -0.08 7.67
N VAL A 133 2.33 -0.16 8.50
CA VAL A 133 1.31 -1.21 8.43
C VAL A 133 0.12 -0.67 7.64
N GLY A 134 -0.25 -1.36 6.58
CA GLY A 134 -1.39 -1.04 5.74
C GLY A 134 -2.68 -1.69 6.21
N GLY A 135 -3.81 -1.08 5.88
CA GLY A 135 -5.13 -1.64 6.11
C GLY A 135 -6.11 -1.32 5.00
N ILE A 136 -7.10 -2.20 4.82
CA ILE A 136 -8.16 -2.09 3.81
C ILE A 136 -9.51 -2.59 4.37
N PRO A 137 -10.07 -1.95 5.40
CA PRO A 137 -11.23 -2.48 6.11
C PRO A 137 -12.47 -2.62 5.22
N TYR A 138 -12.67 -1.77 4.22
CA TYR A 138 -13.82 -1.86 3.31
C TYR A 138 -13.81 -3.11 2.40
N ASN A 139 -12.66 -3.75 2.21
CA ASN A 139 -12.54 -5.01 1.43
C ASN A 139 -12.36 -6.24 2.32
N ASP A 140 -12.57 -6.12 3.62
CA ASP A 140 -12.43 -7.22 4.56
C ASP A 140 -13.67 -7.36 5.46
N ALA A 141 -13.80 -8.47 6.16
CA ALA A 141 -14.89 -8.69 7.12
C ALA A 141 -14.42 -9.63 8.23
N PRO A 142 -14.60 -9.23 9.50
CA PRO A 142 -15.24 -7.97 9.98
C PRO A 142 -14.31 -6.74 9.86
N ALA A 143 -14.83 -5.63 9.38
CA ALA A 143 -14.03 -4.42 9.09
C ALA A 143 -13.39 -3.79 10.35
N ASN A 144 -14.11 -3.75 11.48
CA ASN A 144 -13.56 -3.19 12.71
C ASN A 144 -12.46 -4.09 13.32
N GLU A 145 -12.60 -5.41 13.22
CA GLU A 145 -11.56 -6.34 13.67
C GLU A 145 -10.31 -6.23 12.81
N HIS A 146 -10.47 -5.95 11.50
CA HIS A 146 -9.35 -5.64 10.61
C HIS A 146 -8.57 -4.41 11.11
N ILE A 147 -9.29 -3.33 11.46
CA ILE A 147 -8.67 -2.12 12.04
C ILE A 147 -7.93 -2.48 13.34
N ASP A 148 -8.57 -3.23 14.23
CA ASP A 148 -8.00 -3.64 15.51
C ASP A 148 -6.69 -4.40 15.35
N LEU A 149 -6.66 -5.38 14.45
CA LEU A 149 -5.46 -6.18 14.17
C LEU A 149 -4.33 -5.33 13.56
N VAL A 150 -4.66 -4.41 12.65
CA VAL A 150 -3.68 -3.50 12.04
C VAL A 150 -3.04 -2.60 13.11
N PHE A 151 -3.83 -2.09 14.08
CA PHE A 151 -3.29 -1.37 15.24
C PHE A 151 -2.41 -2.24 16.14
N GLU A 152 -2.82 -3.49 16.40
CA GLU A 152 -2.02 -4.44 17.19
C GLU A 152 -0.63 -4.63 16.56
N ILE A 153 -0.58 -4.91 15.26
CA ILE A 153 0.67 -5.09 14.51
C ILE A 153 1.51 -3.82 14.59
N ALA A 154 0.90 -2.65 14.35
CA ALA A 154 1.60 -1.37 14.37
C ALA A 154 2.21 -1.07 15.74
N LYS A 155 1.51 -1.36 16.81
CA LYS A 155 2.03 -1.20 18.19
C LYS A 155 3.17 -2.17 18.47
N LYS A 156 3.04 -3.43 18.07
CA LYS A 156 4.09 -4.46 18.25
C LYS A 156 5.41 -4.04 17.62
N TYR A 157 5.36 -3.47 16.40
CA TYR A 157 6.57 -3.08 15.66
C TYR A 157 6.91 -1.59 15.77
N ASN A 158 6.12 -0.83 16.54
CA ASN A 158 6.23 0.64 16.69
C ASN A 158 6.24 1.38 15.34
N LYS A 159 5.31 1.04 14.46
CA LYS A 159 5.21 1.58 13.09
C LYS A 159 3.98 2.47 12.89
N PRO A 160 4.01 3.43 11.96
CA PRO A 160 2.82 4.18 11.56
C PRO A 160 1.84 3.30 10.77
N LEU A 161 0.63 3.81 10.62
CA LEU A 161 -0.49 3.19 9.91
C LEU A 161 -0.81 3.94 8.62
N ASP A 162 -1.23 3.19 7.59
CA ASP A 162 -1.73 3.75 6.34
C ASP A 162 -2.90 2.93 5.81
N PHE A 163 -4.10 3.52 5.85
CA PHE A 163 -5.34 2.85 5.48
C PHE A 163 -5.85 3.28 4.12
N HIS A 164 -6.25 2.31 3.30
CA HIS A 164 -7.22 2.52 2.23
C HIS A 164 -8.60 2.49 2.89
N GLN A 165 -9.19 3.66 3.07
CA GLN A 165 -10.36 3.83 3.93
C GLN A 165 -11.60 4.22 3.11
N ASP A 166 -12.70 3.49 3.31
CA ASP A 166 -14.02 3.81 2.78
C ASP A 166 -14.03 4.17 1.28
N PHE A 167 -13.34 3.34 0.46
CA PHE A 167 -13.25 3.48 -0.98
C PHE A 167 -14.39 2.71 -1.66
N LYS A 168 -15.58 3.29 -1.66
CA LYS A 168 -16.80 2.72 -2.22
C LYS A 168 -17.83 3.79 -2.53
N ASP A 169 -18.90 3.41 -3.24
CA ASP A 169 -20.05 4.25 -3.48
C ASP A 169 -20.98 4.23 -2.26
N GLY A 170 -21.30 5.40 -1.71
CA GLY A 170 -22.23 5.58 -0.60
C GLY A 170 -21.64 5.32 0.79
N ALA A 171 -22.29 5.89 1.79
CA ALA A 171 -21.82 5.94 3.18
C ALA A 171 -22.18 4.71 4.02
N GLU A 172 -22.88 3.71 3.48
CA GLU A 172 -23.29 2.52 4.24
C GLU A 172 -22.08 1.68 4.68
N GLY A 173 -21.97 1.39 5.98
CA GLY A 173 -20.88 0.61 6.55
C GLY A 173 -19.52 1.30 6.50
N MET A 174 -19.47 2.63 6.51
CA MET A 174 -18.24 3.39 6.72
C MET A 174 -17.62 3.05 8.06
N THR A 175 -16.30 3.01 8.11
CA THR A 175 -15.54 2.69 9.33
C THR A 175 -14.61 3.82 9.77
N ILE A 176 -14.65 4.97 9.11
CA ILE A 176 -13.79 6.12 9.46
C ILE A 176 -14.01 6.60 10.90
N GLU A 177 -15.26 6.62 11.38
CA GLU A 177 -15.54 7.02 12.77
C GLU A 177 -14.87 6.07 13.76
N TYR A 178 -15.01 4.76 13.54
CA TYR A 178 -14.34 3.75 14.36
C TYR A 178 -12.81 3.90 14.33
N LEU A 179 -12.24 4.16 13.14
CA LEU A 179 -10.80 4.39 12.98
C LEU A 179 -10.34 5.63 13.76
N CYS A 180 -11.10 6.73 13.74
CA CYS A 180 -10.80 7.94 14.50
C CYS A 180 -10.84 7.68 16.01
N GLU A 181 -11.90 7.04 16.51
CA GLU A 181 -12.04 6.67 17.93
C GLU A 181 -10.89 5.77 18.38
N LYS A 182 -10.54 4.76 17.55
CA LYS A 182 -9.43 3.86 17.81
C LYS A 182 -8.10 4.60 17.85
N THR A 183 -7.87 5.52 16.93
CA THR A 183 -6.66 6.36 16.88
C THR A 183 -6.46 7.13 18.18
N ILE A 184 -7.50 7.80 18.67
CA ILE A 184 -7.46 8.56 19.92
C ILE A 184 -7.25 7.62 21.11
N LYS A 185 -8.02 6.53 21.17
CA LYS A 185 -7.94 5.54 22.26
C LYS A 185 -6.55 4.92 22.41
N GLU A 186 -5.88 4.65 21.30
CA GLU A 186 -4.56 4.02 21.29
C GLU A 186 -3.39 5.03 21.36
N GLY A 187 -3.67 6.37 21.35
CA GLY A 187 -2.64 7.41 21.37
C GLY A 187 -1.79 7.41 20.09
N TYR A 188 -2.44 7.19 18.94
CA TYR A 188 -1.77 7.08 17.64
C TYR A 188 -1.94 8.32 16.76
N GLU A 189 -2.35 9.46 17.34
CA GLU A 189 -2.50 10.73 16.64
C GLU A 189 -1.17 11.14 15.99
N GLY A 190 -1.26 11.61 14.74
CA GLY A 190 -0.08 11.94 13.94
C GLY A 190 0.67 10.75 13.36
N ARG A 191 0.20 9.51 13.60
CA ARG A 191 0.81 8.27 13.09
C ARG A 191 -0.13 7.45 12.20
N VAL A 192 -1.33 7.95 11.92
CA VAL A 192 -2.33 7.31 11.05
C VAL A 192 -2.55 8.18 9.82
N SER A 193 -2.35 7.58 8.65
CA SER A 193 -2.71 8.15 7.37
C SER A 193 -3.93 7.42 6.81
N VAL A 194 -4.79 8.13 6.09
CA VAL A 194 -5.93 7.56 5.38
C VAL A 194 -5.94 8.05 3.93
N GLY A 195 -6.12 7.13 3.02
CA GLY A 195 -6.32 7.40 1.60
C GLY A 195 -7.75 7.12 1.18
N HIS A 196 -8.17 7.73 0.05
CA HIS A 196 -9.49 7.62 -0.59
C HIS A 196 -10.58 8.46 0.11
N LEU A 197 -11.38 7.89 1.03
CA LEU A 197 -12.52 8.55 1.66
C LEU A 197 -13.51 9.08 0.62
N THR A 198 -13.94 8.22 -0.31
CA THR A 198 -14.81 8.60 -1.44
C THR A 198 -16.29 8.28 -1.19
N SER A 199 -16.63 7.72 -0.04
CA SER A 199 -18.00 7.37 0.36
C SER A 199 -18.81 8.58 0.78
#